data_7d0259df5532a8f21b74268128a063a7
#
_entry.id   7d0259df5532a8f21b74268128a063a7
#
_cell.length_a   1.000
_cell.length_b   1.000
_cell.length_c   1.000
_cell.angle_alpha   90.00
_cell.angle_beta   90.00
_cell.angle_gamma   90.00
#
_symmetry.space_group_name_H-M   'P 1'
#
loop_
_entity.id
_entity.type
_entity.pdbx_description
1 polymer ?
#
loop_
_entity_poly.entity_id
_entity_poly.type
_entity_poly.pdbx_seq_one_letter_code
_entity_poly.pdbx_strand_id
1 'polypeptide(L)'
;MAGRTHVLRADLSTGTVERERVPERWRRRFVGGKGIGARYLYRELDRGADPLGPENLLAFCVGPLSGSLPGEPRYAAVTKSPLTGLFLDSYAGGSFASRLAGSLDDCLALLVTGASDEPVRIDVDNGTGELLPAETWGQDTVATADAYPDAAVACTGPAGENAVRYATIASDGGDHHAGRGGAGAVMGAKRLKAVVARGPEAEPPNAELATLRDVYAERYADDDTGRWQAAGETLETVDFVNEVGALATEGWQSARFEGADEVGIDAAKEAAVGRERPDEPVPGGFRIETEAGETVPRGAAPMSLGAGLGVDDFDAVAALGELCDELGVDVISAGSAVAWVIHASDSGVVDADVSFGDPETARTLIEAIATGSDGSGNTVATELEPAVLDALREGVDVASERFDTDAIPTVKSMELPAYDPRAADGMALAYATSDRGGCHRRARPIEEEIFAAWDADDRVSAVVTAQDTRSILWSLVADDFAGETMWRDCGAAFTAAAAETTDVPLLVTADDLRRCGERIWTLVRLFNVREGIGRDDDVLPEALSEPIEDGPAAGSRVDPETLDDMLDAYYDARGWSREGVPTAETLDRLDLAALRGGETPVDARSEGRTRR
;
A
#
# COMPACT_ATOMS: atom_id res chain seq x y z
N MET A 1 0.37 -29.04 -13.21
CA MET A 1 -0.87 -28.55 -12.54
C MET A 1 -1.59 -27.62 -13.50
N ALA A 2 -2.90 -27.69 -13.58
CA ALA A 2 -3.67 -26.71 -14.37
C ALA A 2 -3.46 -25.32 -13.76
N GLY A 3 -3.36 -24.29 -14.59
CA GLY A 3 -3.19 -22.91 -14.08
C GLY A 3 -4.36 -22.45 -13.23
N ARG A 4 -4.15 -21.42 -12.42
CA ARG A 4 -5.19 -20.84 -11.55
C ARG A 4 -6.34 -20.30 -12.39
N THR A 5 -7.53 -20.87 -12.20
CA THR A 5 -8.69 -20.60 -13.07
C THR A 5 -9.96 -20.19 -12.32
N HIS A 6 -9.92 -20.22 -10.99
CA HIS A 6 -11.04 -19.91 -10.12
C HIS A 6 -10.71 -18.77 -9.16
N VAL A 7 -11.72 -18.30 -8.45
CA VAL A 7 -11.62 -17.56 -7.19
C VAL A 7 -12.45 -18.31 -6.15
N LEU A 8 -12.07 -18.17 -4.91
CA LEU A 8 -12.85 -18.60 -3.76
C LEU A 8 -13.69 -17.40 -3.30
N ARG A 9 -15.01 -17.57 -3.19
CA ARG A 9 -15.92 -16.50 -2.79
C ARG A 9 -16.55 -16.83 -1.45
N ALA A 10 -16.31 -16.00 -0.46
CA ALA A 10 -16.94 -16.07 0.85
C ALA A 10 -17.99 -14.95 0.97
N ASP A 11 -19.21 -15.30 1.28
CA ASP A 11 -20.28 -14.37 1.67
C ASP A 11 -20.55 -14.54 3.16
N LEU A 12 -20.14 -13.54 3.94
CA LEU A 12 -20.23 -13.58 5.39
C LEU A 12 -21.66 -13.45 5.90
N SER A 13 -22.55 -12.82 5.12
CA SER A 13 -23.96 -12.66 5.51
C SER A 13 -24.76 -13.96 5.38
N THR A 14 -24.37 -14.83 4.43
CA THR A 14 -25.02 -16.13 4.23
C THR A 14 -24.24 -17.29 4.84
N GLY A 15 -22.99 -17.07 5.26
CA GLY A 15 -22.12 -18.10 5.78
C GLY A 15 -21.63 -19.10 4.73
N THR A 16 -21.60 -18.72 3.44
CA THR A 16 -21.23 -19.62 2.35
C THR A 16 -19.85 -19.34 1.80
N VAL A 17 -19.15 -20.40 1.38
CA VAL A 17 -17.90 -20.31 0.62
C VAL A 17 -18.03 -21.17 -0.62
N GLU A 18 -17.86 -20.55 -1.78
CA GLU A 18 -18.07 -21.19 -3.09
C GLU A 18 -16.92 -20.90 -4.04
N ARG A 19 -16.72 -21.79 -5.03
CA ARG A 19 -15.74 -21.56 -6.11
C ARG A 19 -16.43 -20.96 -7.32
N GLU A 20 -15.87 -19.86 -7.84
CA GLU A 20 -16.31 -19.22 -9.08
C GLU A 20 -15.21 -19.32 -10.13
N ARG A 21 -15.57 -19.70 -11.35
CA ARG A 21 -14.61 -19.72 -12.46
C ARG A 21 -14.37 -18.32 -13.00
N VAL A 22 -13.10 -17.90 -13.03
CA VAL A 22 -12.71 -16.63 -13.63
C VAL A 22 -12.80 -16.73 -15.16
N PRO A 23 -13.50 -15.81 -15.84
CA PRO A 23 -13.55 -15.80 -17.29
C PRO A 23 -12.15 -15.74 -17.91
N GLU A 24 -11.86 -16.60 -18.88
CA GLU A 24 -10.54 -16.69 -19.53
C GLU A 24 -10.05 -15.33 -20.05
N ARG A 25 -10.95 -14.53 -20.65
CA ARG A 25 -10.65 -13.16 -21.12
C ARG A 25 -10.15 -12.24 -20.00
N TRP A 26 -10.54 -12.46 -18.73
CA TRP A 26 -10.07 -11.67 -17.59
C TRP A 26 -8.69 -12.12 -17.17
N ARG A 27 -8.45 -13.44 -17.06
CA ARG A 27 -7.13 -13.99 -16.74
C ARG A 27 -6.06 -13.52 -17.73
N ARG A 28 -6.41 -13.48 -19.04
CA ARG A 28 -5.51 -12.99 -20.09
C ARG A 28 -5.24 -11.49 -20.03
N ARG A 29 -6.17 -10.67 -19.52
CA ARG A 29 -6.09 -9.21 -19.56
C ARG A 29 -5.63 -8.59 -18.26
N PHE A 30 -5.94 -9.22 -17.15
CA PHE A 30 -5.74 -8.70 -15.81
C PHE A 30 -4.84 -9.58 -14.94
N VAL A 31 -4.44 -10.72 -15.41
CA VAL A 31 -3.41 -11.63 -14.88
C VAL A 31 -3.75 -12.21 -13.51
N GLY A 32 -3.61 -11.44 -12.43
CA GLY A 32 -3.80 -11.81 -11.01
C GLY A 32 -3.78 -10.56 -10.14
N GLY A 33 -3.46 -10.70 -8.88
CA GLY A 33 -3.17 -9.61 -7.93
C GLY A 33 -4.05 -8.38 -8.11
N LYS A 34 -3.41 -7.20 -8.28
CA LYS A 34 -4.06 -5.91 -8.55
C LYS A 34 -5.08 -5.98 -9.69
N GLY A 35 -4.70 -6.57 -10.82
CA GLY A 35 -5.55 -6.56 -12.02
C GLY A 35 -6.83 -7.34 -11.87
N ILE A 36 -6.78 -8.56 -11.31
CA ILE A 36 -7.99 -9.39 -11.04
C ILE A 36 -8.81 -8.75 -9.93
N GLY A 37 -8.19 -8.30 -8.83
CA GLY A 37 -8.87 -7.60 -7.74
C GLY A 37 -9.62 -6.36 -8.24
N ALA A 38 -8.94 -5.48 -9.00
CA ALA A 38 -9.55 -4.29 -9.60
C ALA A 38 -10.71 -4.64 -10.55
N ARG A 39 -10.56 -5.73 -11.32
CA ARG A 39 -11.62 -6.14 -12.26
C ARG A 39 -12.87 -6.64 -11.56
N TYR A 40 -12.72 -7.39 -10.45
CA TYR A 40 -13.85 -7.81 -9.62
C TYR A 40 -14.48 -6.62 -8.91
N LEU A 41 -13.69 -5.78 -8.26
CA LEU A 41 -14.19 -4.58 -7.56
C LEU A 41 -14.98 -3.66 -8.50
N TYR A 42 -14.44 -3.38 -9.70
CA TYR A 42 -15.11 -2.55 -10.70
C TYR A 42 -16.46 -3.16 -11.16
N ARG A 43 -16.55 -4.50 -11.26
CA ARG A 43 -17.78 -5.19 -11.71
C ARG A 43 -18.86 -5.20 -10.65
N GLU A 44 -18.47 -5.36 -9.39
CA GLU A 44 -19.39 -5.79 -8.34
C GLU A 44 -19.79 -4.66 -7.39
N LEU A 45 -18.98 -3.63 -7.31
CA LEU A 45 -19.27 -2.50 -6.43
C LEU A 45 -19.96 -1.39 -7.21
N ASP A 46 -21.11 -0.95 -6.75
CA ASP A 46 -21.83 0.19 -7.31
C ASP A 46 -21.14 1.52 -6.90
N ARG A 47 -21.38 2.56 -7.70
CA ARG A 47 -20.89 3.91 -7.41
C ARG A 47 -21.40 4.40 -6.06
N GLY A 48 -20.53 5.00 -5.26
CA GLY A 48 -20.88 5.59 -3.98
C GLY A 48 -21.22 4.57 -2.88
N ALA A 49 -20.96 3.26 -3.10
CA ALA A 49 -21.12 2.25 -2.05
C ALA A 49 -20.26 2.63 -0.83
N ASP A 50 -20.82 2.40 0.36
CA ASP A 50 -20.09 2.63 1.61
C ASP A 50 -18.88 1.68 1.69
N PRO A 51 -17.64 2.21 1.84
CA PRO A 51 -16.46 1.36 1.94
C PRO A 51 -16.44 0.47 3.18
N LEU A 52 -17.16 0.80 4.24
CA LEU A 52 -17.34 -0.05 5.43
C LEU A 52 -18.65 -0.88 5.36
N GLY A 53 -19.45 -0.70 4.31
CA GLY A 53 -20.68 -1.45 4.08
C GLY A 53 -20.45 -2.91 3.70
N PRO A 54 -21.47 -3.77 3.88
CA PRO A 54 -21.40 -5.18 3.52
C PRO A 54 -21.19 -5.43 2.02
N GLU A 55 -21.61 -4.50 1.16
CA GLU A 55 -21.45 -4.56 -0.30
C GLU A 55 -20.00 -4.43 -0.76
N ASN A 56 -19.15 -3.75 0.03
CA ASN A 56 -17.74 -3.60 -0.33
C ASN A 56 -17.07 -4.96 -0.44
N LEU A 57 -16.30 -5.14 -1.50
CA LEU A 57 -15.50 -6.34 -1.74
C LEU A 57 -14.14 -6.19 -1.07
N LEU A 58 -13.73 -7.17 -0.27
CA LEU A 58 -12.34 -7.35 0.15
C LEU A 58 -11.76 -8.59 -0.52
N ALA A 59 -10.70 -8.44 -1.30
CA ALA A 59 -10.08 -9.52 -2.04
C ALA A 59 -8.63 -9.75 -1.55
N PHE A 60 -8.32 -10.99 -1.17
CA PHE A 60 -6.94 -11.46 -0.94
C PHE A 60 -6.47 -12.15 -2.21
N CYS A 61 -5.66 -11.46 -3.00
CA CYS A 61 -5.28 -11.89 -4.34
C CYS A 61 -3.85 -12.41 -4.40
N VAL A 62 -3.66 -13.47 -5.17
CA VAL A 62 -2.35 -14.02 -5.54
C VAL A 62 -2.15 -13.93 -7.05
N GLY A 63 -0.95 -14.26 -7.53
CA GLY A 63 -0.62 -14.22 -8.94
C GLY A 63 -0.49 -15.62 -9.56
N PRO A 64 -0.46 -15.71 -10.89
CA PRO A 64 -0.22 -16.98 -11.58
C PRO A 64 1.21 -17.51 -11.39
N LEU A 65 2.13 -16.65 -10.96
CA LEU A 65 3.55 -16.96 -10.70
C LEU A 65 3.89 -17.02 -9.20
N SER A 66 2.89 -16.96 -8.30
CA SER A 66 3.14 -17.08 -6.85
C SER A 66 3.89 -18.38 -6.54
N GLY A 67 4.98 -18.29 -5.76
CA GLY A 67 5.91 -19.37 -5.47
C GLY A 67 7.01 -19.56 -6.54
N SER A 68 6.94 -18.84 -7.68
CA SER A 68 7.90 -18.98 -8.79
C SER A 68 8.77 -17.74 -9.01
N LEU A 69 8.45 -16.61 -8.39
CA LEU A 69 9.22 -15.37 -8.54
C LEU A 69 10.33 -15.27 -7.50
N PRO A 70 11.46 -14.62 -7.81
CA PRO A 70 12.50 -14.32 -6.83
C PRO A 70 12.03 -13.20 -5.87
N GLY A 71 12.74 -13.07 -4.77
CA GLY A 71 12.42 -12.10 -3.71
C GLY A 71 11.35 -12.61 -2.76
N GLU A 72 10.83 -11.72 -1.94
CA GLU A 72 9.84 -12.04 -0.93
C GLU A 72 8.47 -12.36 -1.54
N PRO A 73 7.81 -13.47 -1.15
CA PRO A 73 6.45 -13.75 -1.59
C PRO A 73 5.50 -12.62 -1.17
N ARG A 74 4.56 -12.26 -2.05
CA ARG A 74 3.57 -11.20 -1.77
C ARG A 74 2.15 -11.68 -2.01
N TYR A 75 1.18 -11.03 -1.32
CA TYR A 75 -0.23 -11.04 -1.70
C TYR A 75 -0.75 -9.61 -1.82
N ALA A 76 -1.84 -9.42 -2.53
CA ALA A 76 -2.51 -8.13 -2.65
C ALA A 76 -3.86 -8.17 -1.91
N ALA A 77 -4.09 -7.21 -1.01
CA ALA A 77 -5.40 -6.89 -0.49
C ALA A 77 -6.04 -5.80 -1.36
N VAL A 78 -7.20 -6.08 -1.98
CA VAL A 78 -7.88 -5.13 -2.89
C VAL A 78 -9.30 -4.87 -2.40
N THR A 79 -9.66 -3.58 -2.29
CA THR A 79 -10.98 -3.13 -1.80
C THR A 79 -11.25 -1.68 -2.22
N LYS A 80 -12.41 -1.12 -1.84
CA LYS A 80 -12.62 0.33 -1.79
C LYS A 80 -12.13 0.86 -0.44
N SER A 81 -11.28 1.87 -0.46
CA SER A 81 -10.67 2.46 0.73
C SER A 81 -11.68 3.18 1.62
N PRO A 82 -11.75 2.89 2.92
CA PRO A 82 -12.54 3.70 3.85
C PRO A 82 -11.90 5.07 4.15
N LEU A 83 -10.60 5.23 3.94
CA LEU A 83 -9.90 6.50 4.13
C LEU A 83 -10.16 7.46 2.98
N THR A 84 -10.05 6.99 1.73
CA THR A 84 -10.09 7.85 0.54
C THR A 84 -11.38 7.74 -0.27
N GLY A 85 -12.20 6.71 -0.03
CA GLY A 85 -13.36 6.41 -0.87
C GLY A 85 -13.01 5.89 -2.28
N LEU A 86 -11.72 5.68 -2.58
CA LEU A 86 -11.19 5.29 -3.88
C LEU A 86 -10.79 3.81 -3.93
N PHE A 87 -10.28 3.40 -5.09
CA PHE A 87 -9.65 2.10 -5.24
C PHE A 87 -8.47 1.96 -4.25
N LEU A 88 -8.40 0.82 -3.59
CA LEU A 88 -7.29 0.45 -2.72
C LEU A 88 -6.71 -0.89 -3.15
N ASP A 89 -5.40 -0.91 -3.33
CA ASP A 89 -4.58 -2.11 -3.33
C ASP A 89 -3.42 -1.93 -2.35
N SER A 90 -3.20 -2.92 -1.52
CA SER A 90 -2.09 -2.96 -0.57
C SER A 90 -1.44 -4.33 -0.55
N TYR A 91 -0.15 -4.40 -0.22
CA TYR A 91 0.67 -5.60 -0.40
C TYR A 91 1.41 -5.90 0.88
N ALA A 92 1.35 -7.16 1.32
CA ALA A 92 2.17 -7.66 2.39
C ALA A 92 2.99 -8.87 1.93
N GLY A 93 4.13 -9.06 2.55
CA GLY A 93 5.07 -10.14 2.28
C GLY A 93 4.92 -11.32 3.22
N GLY A 94 6.00 -12.07 3.38
CA GLY A 94 6.18 -13.08 4.38
C GLY A 94 5.57 -14.46 4.07
N SER A 95 5.54 -15.30 5.08
CA SER A 95 5.10 -16.70 4.98
C SER A 95 3.62 -16.83 4.66
N PHE A 96 2.77 -15.92 5.15
CA PHE A 96 1.35 -15.92 4.85
C PHE A 96 1.08 -15.84 3.35
N ALA A 97 1.82 -15.00 2.64
CA ALA A 97 1.63 -14.82 1.20
C ALA A 97 1.88 -16.14 0.43
N SER A 98 2.95 -16.86 0.76
CA SER A 98 3.28 -18.15 0.16
C SER A 98 2.27 -19.23 0.53
N ARG A 99 1.89 -19.32 1.81
CA ARG A 99 0.92 -20.31 2.29
C ARG A 99 -0.50 -20.02 1.81
N LEU A 100 -0.90 -18.74 1.70
CA LEU A 100 -2.17 -18.36 1.07
C LEU A 100 -2.22 -18.87 -0.38
N ALA A 101 -1.15 -18.64 -1.14
CA ALA A 101 -1.07 -19.09 -2.51
C ALA A 101 -1.16 -20.62 -2.62
N GLY A 102 -0.50 -21.37 -1.71
CA GLY A 102 -0.62 -22.82 -1.64
C GLY A 102 -2.02 -23.29 -1.22
N SER A 103 -2.62 -22.64 -0.21
CA SER A 103 -3.97 -22.96 0.29
C SER A 103 -5.06 -22.71 -0.75
N LEU A 104 -4.90 -21.69 -1.58
CA LEU A 104 -5.84 -21.34 -2.65
C LEU A 104 -5.80 -22.31 -3.84
N ASP A 105 -4.76 -23.14 -3.97
CA ASP A 105 -4.57 -24.13 -5.04
C ASP A 105 -4.73 -23.49 -6.44
N ASP A 106 -5.79 -23.81 -7.17
CA ASP A 106 -6.09 -23.26 -8.49
C ASP A 106 -6.91 -21.95 -8.47
N CYS A 107 -7.08 -21.33 -7.29
CA CYS A 107 -7.74 -20.03 -7.16
C CYS A 107 -6.73 -18.87 -7.21
N LEU A 108 -7.15 -17.75 -7.85
CA LEU A 108 -6.39 -16.49 -7.96
C LEU A 108 -6.66 -15.55 -6.79
N ALA A 109 -7.74 -15.76 -6.06
CA ALA A 109 -8.12 -14.90 -4.93
C ALA A 109 -9.12 -15.59 -4.01
N LEU A 110 -9.13 -15.13 -2.74
CA LEU A 110 -10.27 -15.20 -1.84
C LEU A 110 -11.01 -13.85 -1.93
N LEU A 111 -12.26 -13.86 -2.36
CA LEU A 111 -13.15 -12.70 -2.43
C LEU A 111 -14.13 -12.75 -1.27
N VAL A 112 -14.16 -11.68 -0.46
CA VAL A 112 -15.02 -11.61 0.73
C VAL A 112 -16.05 -10.49 0.56
N THR A 113 -17.32 -10.83 0.66
CA THR A 113 -18.47 -9.91 0.64
C THR A 113 -19.38 -10.17 1.83
N GLY A 114 -20.38 -9.32 2.03
CA GLY A 114 -21.24 -9.41 3.20
C GLY A 114 -20.56 -8.97 4.50
N ALA A 115 -21.29 -9.10 5.60
CA ALA A 115 -20.81 -8.92 6.96
C ALA A 115 -21.47 -9.98 7.85
N SER A 116 -20.74 -10.47 8.83
CA SER A 116 -21.25 -11.43 9.83
C SER A 116 -21.86 -10.70 11.02
N ASP A 117 -22.87 -11.30 11.66
CA ASP A 117 -23.41 -10.77 12.92
C ASP A 117 -22.45 -10.97 14.11
N GLU A 118 -21.66 -12.04 14.05
CA GLU A 118 -20.64 -12.39 15.08
C GLU A 118 -19.25 -12.43 14.45
N PRO A 119 -18.18 -12.23 15.24
CA PRO A 119 -16.81 -12.33 14.73
C PRO A 119 -16.50 -13.70 14.15
N VAL A 120 -15.94 -13.69 12.93
CA VAL A 120 -15.57 -14.92 12.21
C VAL A 120 -14.15 -14.87 11.69
N ARG A 121 -13.62 -16.07 11.38
CA ARG A 121 -12.43 -16.25 10.57
C ARG A 121 -12.74 -17.15 9.37
N ILE A 122 -11.89 -17.07 8.36
CA ILE A 122 -11.96 -17.96 7.18
C ILE A 122 -10.71 -18.84 7.20
N ASP A 123 -10.89 -20.15 7.39
CA ASP A 123 -9.84 -21.13 7.19
C ASP A 123 -9.81 -21.52 5.70
N VAL A 124 -8.63 -21.47 5.06
CA VAL A 124 -8.45 -21.78 3.63
C VAL A 124 -7.49 -22.95 3.50
N ASP A 125 -7.91 -23.99 2.77
CA ASP A 125 -7.09 -25.17 2.46
C ASP A 125 -7.56 -25.86 1.17
N ASN A 126 -6.61 -26.31 0.34
CA ASN A 126 -6.86 -27.08 -0.89
C ASN A 126 -7.95 -26.47 -1.82
N GLY A 127 -7.92 -25.15 -2.02
CA GLY A 127 -8.89 -24.44 -2.86
C GLY A 127 -10.32 -24.41 -2.32
N THR A 128 -10.49 -24.67 -1.03
CA THR A 128 -11.76 -24.59 -0.29
C THR A 128 -11.62 -23.63 0.90
N GLY A 129 -12.75 -23.20 1.46
CA GLY A 129 -12.74 -22.34 2.66
C GLY A 129 -13.88 -22.72 3.59
N GLU A 130 -13.67 -22.49 4.89
CA GLU A 130 -14.66 -22.69 5.92
C GLU A 130 -14.75 -21.42 6.80
N LEU A 131 -15.99 -20.95 7.04
CA LEU A 131 -16.24 -19.90 8.02
C LEU A 131 -16.39 -20.52 9.41
N LEU A 132 -15.60 -19.97 10.35
CA LEU A 132 -15.56 -20.45 11.72
C LEU A 132 -15.65 -19.25 12.68
N PRO A 133 -16.15 -19.41 13.92
CA PRO A 133 -16.10 -18.36 14.92
C PRO A 133 -14.67 -17.90 15.18
N ALA A 134 -14.46 -16.61 15.38
CA ALA A 134 -13.18 -16.02 15.76
C ALA A 134 -13.14 -15.77 17.28
N GLU A 135 -12.44 -16.64 18.02
CA GLU A 135 -12.28 -16.50 19.47
C GLU A 135 -11.27 -15.40 19.85
N THR A 136 -10.50 -14.91 18.87
CA THR A 136 -9.44 -13.91 19.02
C THR A 136 -9.91 -12.47 18.80
N TRP A 137 -11.22 -12.24 18.67
CA TRP A 137 -11.74 -10.86 18.58
C TRP A 137 -11.41 -10.06 19.83
N GLY A 138 -10.92 -8.82 19.67
CA GLY A 138 -10.41 -7.99 20.75
C GLY A 138 -8.94 -8.23 21.10
N GLN A 139 -8.28 -9.24 20.52
CA GLN A 139 -6.85 -9.46 20.67
C GLN A 139 -6.06 -8.68 19.61
N ASP A 140 -4.80 -8.37 19.92
CA ASP A 140 -3.84 -7.80 18.98
C ASP A 140 -3.47 -8.77 17.85
N THR A 141 -2.59 -8.33 16.96
CA THR A 141 -2.18 -9.09 15.79
C THR A 141 -1.30 -10.29 16.14
N VAL A 142 -0.41 -10.13 17.11
CA VAL A 142 0.53 -11.16 17.59
C VAL A 142 -0.24 -12.28 18.27
N ALA A 143 -1.06 -11.96 19.28
CA ALA A 143 -1.88 -12.94 19.99
C ALA A 143 -2.88 -13.65 19.05
N THR A 144 -3.36 -12.95 18.01
CA THR A 144 -4.21 -13.56 16.99
C THR A 144 -3.45 -14.59 16.16
N ALA A 145 -2.22 -14.31 15.75
CA ALA A 145 -1.38 -15.24 14.99
C ALA A 145 -0.99 -16.45 15.85
N ASP A 146 -0.60 -16.24 17.10
CA ASP A 146 -0.20 -17.28 18.04
C ASP A 146 -1.31 -18.30 18.36
N ALA A 147 -2.57 -17.89 18.20
CA ALA A 147 -3.70 -18.81 18.35
C ALA A 147 -3.75 -19.89 17.26
N TYR A 148 -2.97 -19.77 16.17
CA TYR A 148 -2.96 -20.70 15.03
C TYR A 148 -1.54 -21.16 14.65
N PRO A 149 -0.80 -21.83 15.54
CA PRO A 149 0.64 -22.10 15.36
C PRO A 149 0.98 -23.00 14.16
N ASP A 150 0.02 -23.78 13.65
CA ASP A 150 0.21 -24.68 12.50
C ASP A 150 -0.20 -24.05 11.15
N ALA A 151 -0.57 -22.76 11.14
CA ALA A 151 -1.06 -22.04 9.96
C ALA A 151 -0.34 -20.71 9.80
N ALA A 152 -0.47 -20.09 8.63
CA ALA A 152 -0.14 -18.68 8.46
C ALA A 152 -1.42 -17.85 8.53
N VAL A 153 -1.32 -16.67 9.15
CA VAL A 153 -2.49 -15.85 9.49
C VAL A 153 -2.33 -14.44 8.92
N ALA A 154 -3.38 -13.92 8.28
CA ALA A 154 -3.57 -12.50 8.09
C ALA A 154 -4.78 -12.04 8.90
N CYS A 155 -4.64 -11.00 9.70
CA CYS A 155 -5.70 -10.56 10.62
C CYS A 155 -5.79 -9.04 10.70
N THR A 156 -6.91 -8.58 11.22
CA THR A 156 -7.04 -7.19 11.68
C THR A 156 -6.78 -7.11 13.18
N GLY A 157 -6.12 -6.04 13.60
CA GLY A 157 -5.91 -5.72 15.00
C GLY A 157 -7.04 -4.89 15.60
N PRO A 158 -6.87 -4.42 16.84
CA PRO A 158 -7.82 -3.54 17.53
C PRO A 158 -8.23 -2.31 16.71
N ALA A 159 -7.30 -1.68 15.98
CA ALA A 159 -7.61 -0.52 15.13
C ALA A 159 -8.67 -0.83 14.07
N GLY A 160 -8.59 -1.98 13.40
CA GLY A 160 -9.60 -2.35 12.42
C GLY A 160 -10.92 -2.76 13.03
N GLU A 161 -10.91 -3.44 14.18
CA GLU A 161 -12.11 -3.78 14.94
C GLU A 161 -12.88 -2.52 15.39
N ASN A 162 -12.15 -1.42 15.65
CA ASN A 162 -12.69 -0.09 15.99
C ASN A 162 -12.88 0.82 14.76
N ALA A 163 -12.80 0.26 13.54
CA ALA A 163 -13.05 0.95 12.29
C ALA A 163 -12.16 2.19 12.04
N VAL A 164 -10.93 2.19 12.57
CA VAL A 164 -9.92 3.21 12.23
C VAL A 164 -9.64 3.13 10.73
N ARG A 165 -9.93 4.20 9.98
CA ARG A 165 -9.96 4.17 8.50
C ARG A 165 -8.60 3.97 7.82
N TYR A 166 -7.53 3.87 8.59
CA TYR A 166 -6.18 3.52 8.14
C TYR A 166 -5.63 2.28 8.86
N ALA A 167 -6.52 1.43 9.40
CA ALA A 167 -6.13 0.15 9.93
C ALA A 167 -5.61 -0.79 8.85
N THR A 168 -4.62 -1.59 9.20
CA THR A 168 -3.91 -2.50 8.30
C THR A 168 -4.43 -3.94 8.39
N ILE A 169 -4.08 -4.77 7.42
CA ILE A 169 -4.13 -6.23 7.56
C ILE A 169 -2.71 -6.69 7.90
N ALA A 170 -2.52 -7.17 9.11
CA ALA A 170 -1.26 -7.72 9.59
C ALA A 170 -1.13 -9.18 9.22
N SER A 171 0.08 -9.65 8.93
CA SER A 171 0.41 -11.06 8.75
C SER A 171 1.72 -11.41 9.44
N ASP A 172 1.96 -12.71 9.64
CA ASP A 172 3.17 -13.25 10.25
C ASP A 172 3.48 -12.64 11.64
N GLY A 173 2.43 -12.52 12.49
CA GLY A 173 2.56 -12.01 13.85
C GLY A 173 2.79 -10.50 13.95
N GLY A 174 2.53 -9.73 12.88
CA GLY A 174 2.76 -8.28 12.84
C GLY A 174 3.99 -7.87 12.02
N ASP A 175 4.85 -8.79 11.61
CA ASP A 175 6.06 -8.46 10.84
C ASP A 175 5.77 -7.90 9.44
N HIS A 176 4.58 -8.17 8.89
CA HIS A 176 4.18 -7.73 7.55
C HIS A 176 2.78 -7.16 7.51
N HIS A 177 2.60 -6.02 6.86
CA HIS A 177 1.33 -5.32 6.77
C HIS A 177 0.93 -5.01 5.33
N ALA A 178 -0.31 -5.35 4.94
CA ALA A 178 -1.01 -4.69 3.85
C ALA A 178 -1.53 -3.35 4.40
N GLY A 179 -0.60 -2.39 4.46
CA GLY A 179 -0.79 -1.09 5.10
C GLY A 179 -1.46 -0.06 4.20
N ARG A 180 -1.70 1.11 4.74
CA ARG A 180 -2.32 2.31 4.17
C ARG A 180 -3.71 2.12 3.53
N GLY A 181 -4.58 3.07 3.73
CA GLY A 181 -5.90 3.15 3.10
C GLY A 181 -6.99 2.29 3.74
N GLY A 182 -6.71 1.53 4.82
CA GLY A 182 -7.74 1.00 5.71
C GLY A 182 -8.34 -0.37 5.34
N ALA A 183 -7.61 -1.24 4.67
CA ALA A 183 -8.10 -2.60 4.39
C ALA A 183 -8.45 -3.39 5.67
N GLY A 184 -7.74 -3.15 6.78
CA GLY A 184 -8.04 -3.72 8.10
C GLY A 184 -9.37 -3.25 8.67
N ALA A 185 -9.73 -1.98 8.47
CA ALA A 185 -11.05 -1.47 8.87
C ALA A 185 -12.19 -2.14 8.09
N VAL A 186 -11.95 -2.46 6.81
CA VAL A 186 -12.94 -3.25 6.02
C VAL A 186 -13.11 -4.66 6.58
N MET A 187 -12.02 -5.31 7.04
CA MET A 187 -12.12 -6.58 7.78
C MET A 187 -12.95 -6.42 9.05
N GLY A 188 -12.63 -5.42 9.87
CA GLY A 188 -13.34 -5.13 11.13
C GLY A 188 -14.82 -4.87 10.92
N ALA A 189 -15.18 -4.02 9.96
CA ALA A 189 -16.58 -3.72 9.62
C ALA A 189 -17.37 -4.96 9.15
N LYS A 190 -16.69 -5.90 8.49
CA LYS A 190 -17.27 -7.21 8.09
C LYS A 190 -17.30 -8.24 9.23
N ARG A 191 -16.76 -7.92 10.40
CA ARG A 191 -16.49 -8.82 11.52
C ARG A 191 -15.63 -10.03 11.13
N LEU A 192 -14.75 -9.85 10.16
CA LEU A 192 -13.74 -10.82 9.76
C LEU A 192 -12.45 -10.56 10.54
N LYS A 193 -12.18 -11.38 11.56
CA LYS A 193 -10.95 -11.25 12.37
C LYS A 193 -9.72 -11.71 11.62
N ALA A 194 -9.79 -12.84 10.94
CA ALA A 194 -8.62 -13.46 10.32
C ALA A 194 -8.95 -14.29 9.06
N VAL A 195 -7.95 -14.39 8.19
CA VAL A 195 -7.83 -15.42 7.15
C VAL A 195 -6.68 -16.34 7.55
N VAL A 196 -6.96 -17.63 7.69
CA VAL A 196 -6.03 -18.65 8.18
C VAL A 196 -5.67 -19.59 7.02
N ALA A 197 -4.44 -19.50 6.53
CA ALA A 197 -3.92 -20.33 5.44
C ALA A 197 -3.30 -21.61 5.98
N ARG A 198 -3.94 -22.77 5.74
CA ARG A 198 -3.54 -24.08 6.30
C ARG A 198 -2.74 -24.93 5.34
N GLY A 199 -2.76 -24.62 4.04
CA GLY A 199 -2.03 -25.36 3.03
C GLY A 199 -0.52 -25.19 3.12
N PRO A 200 0.23 -25.92 2.30
CA PRO A 200 1.68 -25.77 2.19
C PRO A 200 2.04 -24.43 1.54
N GLU A 201 3.30 -24.07 1.58
CA GLU A 201 3.82 -22.98 0.77
C GLU A 201 3.66 -23.27 -0.74
N ALA A 202 3.50 -22.22 -1.51
CA ALA A 202 3.42 -22.35 -2.95
C ALA A 202 4.80 -22.67 -3.56
N GLU A 203 4.83 -23.67 -4.43
CA GLU A 203 6.04 -24.09 -5.13
C GLU A 203 5.93 -23.84 -6.64
N PRO A 204 7.06 -23.64 -7.35
CA PRO A 204 7.05 -23.54 -8.81
C PRO A 204 6.41 -24.77 -9.44
N PRO A 205 5.47 -24.62 -10.38
CA PRO A 205 4.73 -25.75 -10.96
C PRO A 205 5.56 -26.64 -11.90
N ASN A 206 6.75 -26.19 -12.31
CA ASN A 206 7.67 -26.95 -13.17
C ASN A 206 9.14 -26.60 -12.89
N ALA A 207 10.04 -27.43 -13.41
CA ALA A 207 11.49 -27.27 -13.23
C ALA A 207 12.05 -26.02 -13.93
N GLU A 208 11.44 -25.56 -15.00
CA GLU A 208 11.89 -24.36 -15.73
C GLU A 208 11.67 -23.11 -14.88
N LEU A 209 10.48 -22.94 -14.30
CA LEU A 209 10.18 -21.83 -13.38
C LEU A 209 11.03 -21.90 -12.10
N ALA A 210 11.27 -23.09 -11.56
CA ALA A 210 12.19 -23.26 -10.43
C ALA A 210 13.61 -22.79 -10.78
N THR A 211 14.13 -23.21 -11.94
CA THR A 211 15.45 -22.79 -12.43
C THR A 211 15.51 -21.26 -12.64
N LEU A 212 14.48 -20.68 -13.25
CA LEU A 212 14.43 -19.23 -13.45
C LEU A 212 14.42 -18.50 -12.11
N ARG A 213 13.60 -18.93 -11.15
CA ARG A 213 13.56 -18.34 -9.80
C ARG A 213 14.96 -18.33 -9.18
N ASP A 214 15.62 -19.47 -9.15
CA ASP A 214 16.93 -19.61 -8.50
C ASP A 214 18.01 -18.77 -9.19
N VAL A 215 18.09 -18.80 -10.54
CA VAL A 215 19.02 -17.98 -11.32
C VAL A 215 18.82 -16.49 -11.09
N TYR A 216 17.57 -16.04 -11.01
CA TYR A 216 17.29 -14.61 -10.82
C TYR A 216 17.39 -14.18 -9.37
N ALA A 217 17.20 -15.06 -8.40
CA ALA A 217 17.51 -14.78 -7.00
C ALA A 217 19.02 -14.53 -6.81
N GLU A 218 19.89 -15.37 -7.43
CA GLU A 218 21.34 -15.15 -7.42
C GLU A 218 21.72 -13.82 -8.11
N ARG A 219 21.14 -13.55 -9.28
CA ARG A 219 21.39 -12.29 -10.00
C ARG A 219 20.95 -11.06 -9.22
N TYR A 220 19.81 -11.15 -8.56
CA TYR A 220 19.32 -10.07 -7.72
C TYR A 220 20.25 -9.79 -6.55
N ALA A 221 20.73 -10.82 -5.88
CA ALA A 221 21.69 -10.66 -4.77
C ALA A 221 23.00 -9.99 -5.22
N ASP A 222 23.40 -10.18 -6.49
CA ASP A 222 24.59 -9.56 -7.08
C ASP A 222 24.32 -8.18 -7.72
N ASP A 223 23.08 -7.76 -7.89
CA ASP A 223 22.67 -6.44 -8.40
C ASP A 223 22.88 -5.33 -7.35
N ASP A 224 23.02 -4.09 -7.80
CA ASP A 224 23.20 -2.96 -6.89
C ASP A 224 22.02 -2.79 -5.93
N THR A 225 20.78 -3.00 -6.41
CA THR A 225 19.57 -2.96 -5.59
C THR A 225 19.54 -4.08 -4.55
N GLY A 226 19.92 -5.30 -4.93
CA GLY A 226 20.00 -6.44 -4.00
C GLY A 226 21.08 -6.25 -2.93
N ARG A 227 22.25 -5.72 -3.32
CA ARG A 227 23.31 -5.37 -2.37
C ARG A 227 22.90 -4.25 -1.40
N TRP A 228 22.22 -3.22 -1.92
CA TRP A 228 21.64 -2.17 -1.10
C TRP A 228 20.62 -2.73 -0.10
N GLN A 229 19.69 -3.55 -0.57
CA GLN A 229 18.70 -4.18 0.31
C GLN A 229 19.36 -5.09 1.36
N ALA A 230 20.38 -5.84 0.99
CA ALA A 230 21.13 -6.67 1.94
C ALA A 230 21.89 -5.84 2.99
N ALA A 231 22.37 -4.65 2.65
CA ALA A 231 23.13 -3.77 3.54
C ALA A 231 22.26 -3.02 4.54
N GLY A 232 21.10 -2.51 4.13
CA GLY A 232 20.32 -1.58 4.96
C GLY A 232 18.81 -1.58 4.72
N GLU A 233 18.33 -2.13 3.61
CA GLU A 233 16.94 -2.05 3.19
C GLU A 233 16.42 -0.60 3.14
N THR A 234 15.11 -0.46 3.42
CA THR A 234 14.42 0.84 3.43
C THR A 234 14.82 1.74 4.60
N LEU A 235 15.56 1.24 5.59
CA LEU A 235 16.13 2.07 6.67
C LEU A 235 17.16 3.07 6.16
N GLU A 236 18.01 2.67 5.18
CA GLU A 236 18.99 3.58 4.56
C GLU A 236 18.31 4.76 3.82
N THR A 237 17.03 4.62 3.48
CA THR A 237 16.28 5.68 2.81
C THR A 237 16.13 6.93 3.68
N VAL A 238 16.12 6.79 5.01
CA VAL A 238 16.08 7.92 5.95
C VAL A 238 17.29 8.82 5.75
N ASP A 239 18.48 8.22 5.75
CA ASP A 239 19.75 8.93 5.58
C ASP A 239 19.80 9.62 4.21
N PHE A 240 19.43 8.89 3.14
CA PHE A 240 19.39 9.42 1.77
C PHE A 240 18.46 10.64 1.65
N VAL A 241 17.21 10.49 2.11
CA VAL A 241 16.20 11.56 1.96
C VAL A 241 16.55 12.77 2.82
N ASN A 242 17.17 12.55 4.00
CA ASN A 242 17.68 13.62 4.85
C ASN A 242 18.85 14.36 4.21
N GLU A 243 19.79 13.63 3.61
CA GLU A 243 20.99 14.23 2.95
C GLU A 243 20.58 15.14 1.77
N VAL A 244 19.54 14.77 1.02
CA VAL A 244 19.07 15.58 -0.12
C VAL A 244 18.07 16.68 0.28
N GLY A 245 17.71 16.78 1.57
CA GLY A 245 16.78 17.81 2.08
C GLY A 245 15.32 17.57 1.67
N ALA A 246 14.92 16.31 1.64
CA ALA A 246 13.56 15.89 1.28
C ALA A 246 12.89 15.04 2.37
N LEU A 247 13.42 15.02 3.60
CA LEU A 247 12.83 14.32 4.74
C LEU A 247 11.87 15.23 5.49
N ALA A 248 10.57 15.09 5.25
CA ALA A 248 9.55 15.83 6.00
C ALA A 248 9.63 15.51 7.49
N THR A 249 9.83 16.55 8.31
CA THR A 249 10.19 16.46 9.72
C THR A 249 9.22 17.26 10.58
N GLU A 250 8.95 16.79 11.81
CA GLU A 250 8.09 17.49 12.80
C GLU A 250 6.77 17.96 12.18
N GLY A 251 6.00 17.02 11.62
CA GLY A 251 4.72 17.34 11.00
C GLY A 251 4.84 18.30 9.81
N TRP A 252 5.88 18.17 8.97
CA TRP A 252 6.13 18.97 7.75
C TRP A 252 6.67 20.40 8.01
N GLN A 253 7.13 20.71 9.22
CA GLN A 253 7.74 22.02 9.52
C GLN A 253 9.12 22.20 8.91
N SER A 254 9.89 21.11 8.73
CA SER A 254 11.21 21.10 8.11
C SER A 254 11.31 19.97 7.08
N ALA A 255 12.30 20.07 6.20
CA ALA A 255 12.67 19.04 5.23
C ALA A 255 14.00 18.34 5.59
N ARG A 256 14.47 18.54 6.82
CA ARG A 256 15.69 17.95 7.36
C ARG A 256 15.56 17.68 8.85
N PHE A 257 15.98 16.49 9.26
CA PHE A 257 16.01 16.05 10.66
C PHE A 257 17.45 16.04 11.18
N GLU A 258 17.75 16.77 12.26
CA GLU A 258 19.08 16.80 12.86
C GLU A 258 19.44 15.46 13.54
N GLY A 259 18.43 14.72 14.05
CA GLY A 259 18.57 13.42 14.68
C GLY A 259 18.57 12.23 13.70
N ALA A 260 18.74 12.43 12.40
CA ALA A 260 18.65 11.35 11.41
C ALA A 260 19.68 10.23 11.64
N ASP A 261 20.91 10.58 12.05
CA ASP A 261 21.96 9.61 12.34
C ASP A 261 21.58 8.70 13.54
N GLU A 262 20.75 9.19 14.46
CA GLU A 262 20.31 8.48 15.67
C GLU A 262 19.13 7.52 15.39
N VAL A 263 18.46 7.66 14.26
CA VAL A 263 17.31 6.81 13.87
C VAL A 263 17.48 6.14 12.51
N GLY A 264 18.59 6.40 11.82
CA GLY A 264 18.91 5.86 10.50
C GLY A 264 19.50 4.46 10.53
N ILE A 265 20.15 4.09 9.42
CA ILE A 265 20.67 2.74 9.21
C ILE A 265 21.77 2.32 10.21
N ASP A 266 22.60 3.23 10.65
CA ASP A 266 23.70 2.89 11.56
C ASP A 266 23.17 2.64 12.99
N ALA A 267 22.17 3.40 13.45
CA ALA A 267 21.48 3.13 14.71
C ALA A 267 20.77 1.77 14.67
N ALA A 268 20.10 1.45 13.57
CA ALA A 268 19.47 0.14 13.39
C ALA A 268 20.46 -1.02 13.42
N LYS A 269 21.64 -0.87 12.80
CA LYS A 269 22.70 -1.89 12.85
C LYS A 269 23.26 -2.09 14.26
N GLU A 270 23.39 -1.03 15.05
CA GLU A 270 23.88 -1.09 16.43
C GLU A 270 22.87 -1.79 17.34
N ALA A 271 21.58 -1.51 17.19
CA ALA A 271 20.50 -2.11 17.99
C ALA A 271 20.14 -3.54 17.55
N ALA A 272 20.56 -3.98 16.36
CA ALA A 272 20.12 -5.25 15.78
C ALA A 272 20.62 -6.47 16.54
N VAL A 273 19.71 -7.38 16.90
CA VAL A 273 20.01 -8.71 17.45
C VAL A 273 20.11 -9.79 16.37
N GLY A 274 19.71 -9.50 15.14
CA GLY A 274 19.75 -10.42 14.01
C GLY A 274 19.11 -9.88 12.74
N ARG A 275 18.79 -10.76 11.81
CA ARG A 275 18.07 -10.48 10.55
C ARG A 275 16.89 -11.45 10.41
N GLU A 276 15.88 -11.07 9.64
CA GLU A 276 14.69 -11.92 9.41
C GLU A 276 15.03 -13.27 8.78
N ARG A 277 15.87 -13.26 7.76
CA ARG A 277 16.26 -14.44 6.97
C ARG A 277 17.78 -14.53 6.86
N PRO A 278 18.49 -14.84 7.97
CA PRO A 278 19.95 -14.73 8.04
C PRO A 278 20.70 -15.64 7.07
N ASP A 279 20.07 -16.72 6.60
CA ASP A 279 20.64 -17.70 5.68
C ASP A 279 20.43 -17.34 4.19
N GLU A 280 19.65 -16.28 3.89
CA GLU A 280 19.40 -15.83 2.52
C GLU A 280 20.43 -14.78 2.07
N PRO A 281 20.76 -14.73 0.76
CA PRO A 281 21.67 -13.72 0.21
C PRO A 281 21.19 -12.28 0.44
N VAL A 282 19.87 -12.06 0.46
CA VAL A 282 19.22 -10.82 0.87
C VAL A 282 18.44 -11.12 2.16
N PRO A 283 19.03 -10.82 3.32
CA PRO A 283 18.58 -11.40 4.59
C PRO A 283 17.33 -10.76 5.20
N GLY A 284 16.72 -9.78 4.53
CA GLY A 284 15.57 -9.06 5.06
C GLY A 284 15.94 -8.01 6.11
N GLY A 285 14.96 -7.50 6.86
CA GLY A 285 15.14 -6.43 7.85
C GLY A 285 15.94 -6.82 9.07
N PHE A 286 16.31 -5.82 9.83
CA PHE A 286 16.99 -5.97 11.12
C PHE A 286 15.97 -6.34 12.20
N ARG A 287 16.27 -7.38 12.99
CA ARG A 287 15.50 -7.74 14.19
C ARG A 287 15.99 -6.90 15.35
N ILE A 288 15.08 -6.20 15.98
CA ILE A 288 15.35 -5.32 17.12
C ILE A 288 14.61 -5.90 18.33
N GLU A 289 15.32 -6.04 19.46
CA GLU A 289 14.71 -6.45 20.73
C GLU A 289 14.10 -5.22 21.41
N THR A 290 12.84 -5.34 21.84
CA THR A 290 12.10 -4.33 22.59
C THR A 290 11.63 -4.86 23.92
N GLU A 291 10.96 -4.05 24.74
CA GLU A 291 10.36 -4.54 26.00
C GLU A 291 9.18 -5.50 25.76
N ALA A 292 8.49 -5.37 24.62
CA ALA A 292 7.33 -6.21 24.29
C ALA A 292 7.72 -7.50 23.56
N GLY A 293 8.85 -7.50 22.82
CA GLY A 293 9.30 -8.66 22.08
C GLY A 293 10.42 -8.37 21.10
N GLU A 294 10.30 -8.86 19.88
CA GLU A 294 11.17 -8.53 18.76
C GLU A 294 10.35 -7.95 17.61
N THR A 295 10.82 -6.87 17.02
CA THR A 295 10.21 -6.23 15.84
C THR A 295 11.21 -6.11 14.69
N VAL A 296 10.69 -5.82 13.48
CA VAL A 296 11.49 -5.55 12.28
C VAL A 296 11.08 -4.19 11.71
N PRO A 297 11.60 -3.09 12.28
CA PRO A 297 11.27 -1.76 11.80
C PRO A 297 11.71 -1.58 10.34
N ARG A 298 10.81 -1.03 9.52
CA ARG A 298 11.08 -0.63 8.14
C ARG A 298 11.27 0.88 8.07
N GLY A 299 11.82 1.40 6.99
CA GLY A 299 12.09 2.84 6.83
C GLY A 299 10.90 3.76 7.11
N ALA A 300 9.66 3.26 7.01
CA ALA A 300 8.48 4.03 7.36
C ALA A 300 8.39 4.39 8.86
N ALA A 301 8.89 3.55 9.77
CA ALA A 301 8.87 3.84 11.21
C ALA A 301 9.81 5.00 11.57
N PRO A 302 11.12 5.00 11.26
CA PRO A 302 11.98 6.14 11.56
C PRO A 302 11.61 7.41 10.77
N MET A 303 11.04 7.29 9.56
CA MET A 303 10.57 8.46 8.82
C MET A 303 9.33 9.10 9.45
N SER A 304 8.37 8.30 9.92
CA SER A 304 7.06 8.80 10.37
C SER A 304 6.99 9.00 11.88
N LEU A 305 7.60 8.09 12.67
CA LEU A 305 7.58 8.12 14.13
C LEU A 305 8.87 8.71 14.72
N GLY A 306 9.97 8.64 13.97
CA GLY A 306 11.22 9.33 14.27
C GLY A 306 11.17 10.78 13.77
N ALA A 307 11.64 11.04 12.55
CA ALA A 307 11.71 12.39 11.98
C ALA A 307 10.35 13.10 11.97
N GLY A 308 9.27 12.40 11.59
CA GLY A 308 7.91 12.97 11.54
C GLY A 308 7.41 13.50 12.88
N LEU A 309 7.88 12.94 13.99
CA LEU A 309 7.53 13.33 15.35
C LEU A 309 8.69 13.97 16.15
N GLY A 310 9.84 14.18 15.51
CA GLY A 310 11.01 14.77 16.17
C GLY A 310 11.67 13.86 17.21
N VAL A 311 11.42 12.54 17.16
CA VAL A 311 12.01 11.55 18.08
C VAL A 311 13.33 11.06 17.52
N ASP A 312 14.42 11.27 18.26
CA ASP A 312 15.80 10.93 17.92
C ASP A 312 16.36 9.73 18.72
N ASP A 313 15.49 8.87 19.21
CA ASP A 313 15.79 7.65 19.94
C ASP A 313 15.29 6.43 19.15
N PHE A 314 16.23 5.63 18.60
CA PHE A 314 15.87 4.47 17.77
C PHE A 314 15.08 3.41 18.52
N ASP A 315 15.39 3.16 19.79
CA ASP A 315 14.67 2.15 20.60
C ASP A 315 13.22 2.60 20.83
N ALA A 316 13.00 3.90 21.07
CA ALA A 316 11.66 4.46 21.18
C ALA A 316 10.90 4.38 19.84
N VAL A 317 11.55 4.67 18.72
CA VAL A 317 10.97 4.55 17.36
C VAL A 317 10.59 3.10 17.05
N ALA A 318 11.46 2.15 17.38
CA ALA A 318 11.18 0.72 17.19
C ALA A 318 9.98 0.26 18.03
N ALA A 319 9.91 0.68 19.30
CA ALA A 319 8.78 0.35 20.18
C ALA A 319 7.45 0.98 19.73
N LEU A 320 7.47 2.20 19.18
CA LEU A 320 6.28 2.83 18.57
C LEU A 320 5.85 2.11 17.29
N GLY A 321 6.81 1.64 16.49
CA GLY A 321 6.55 0.82 15.31
C GLY A 321 5.88 -0.50 15.67
N GLU A 322 6.44 -1.22 16.65
CA GLU A 322 5.88 -2.47 17.19
C GLU A 322 4.45 -2.28 17.71
N LEU A 323 4.20 -1.19 18.46
CA LEU A 323 2.86 -0.85 18.92
C LEU A 323 1.87 -0.68 17.75
N CYS A 324 2.27 0.02 16.68
CA CYS A 324 1.45 0.16 15.48
C CYS A 324 1.15 -1.21 14.83
N ASP A 325 2.14 -2.10 14.81
CA ASP A 325 2.04 -3.44 14.25
C ASP A 325 1.09 -4.31 15.08
N GLU A 326 1.22 -4.32 16.40
CA GLU A 326 0.33 -5.03 17.33
C GLU A 326 -1.11 -4.54 17.23
N LEU A 327 -1.32 -3.23 17.19
CA LEU A 327 -2.65 -2.63 17.10
C LEU A 327 -3.25 -2.74 15.69
N GLY A 328 -2.44 -3.05 14.67
CA GLY A 328 -2.85 -3.13 13.28
C GLY A 328 -3.19 -1.76 12.69
N VAL A 329 -2.38 -0.73 12.95
CA VAL A 329 -2.55 0.62 12.42
C VAL A 329 -1.41 1.00 11.48
N ASP A 330 -1.68 1.80 10.44
CA ASP A 330 -0.66 2.28 9.51
C ASP A 330 0.29 3.27 10.19
N VAL A 331 1.57 2.97 10.19
CA VAL A 331 2.64 3.76 10.83
C VAL A 331 2.68 5.21 10.31
N ILE A 332 2.49 5.41 8.99
CA ILE A 332 2.53 6.75 8.39
C ILE A 332 1.34 7.58 8.84
N SER A 333 0.14 7.00 8.79
CA SER A 333 -1.07 7.68 9.23
C SER A 333 -1.09 7.90 10.75
N ALA A 334 -0.55 6.96 11.55
CA ALA A 334 -0.42 7.12 12.99
C ALA A 334 0.52 8.29 13.34
N GLY A 335 1.70 8.36 12.75
CA GLY A 335 2.63 9.48 12.91
C GLY A 335 2.00 10.82 12.49
N SER A 336 1.31 10.83 11.35
CA SER A 336 0.59 12.02 10.88
C SER A 336 -0.55 12.45 11.82
N ALA A 337 -1.29 11.51 12.41
CA ALA A 337 -2.34 11.81 13.37
C ALA A 337 -1.80 12.42 14.68
N VAL A 338 -0.69 11.88 15.19
CA VAL A 338 0.01 12.44 16.37
C VAL A 338 0.53 13.85 16.06
N ALA A 339 1.22 14.04 14.92
CA ALA A 339 1.71 15.35 14.48
C ALA A 339 0.56 16.37 14.32
N TRP A 340 -0.59 15.94 13.79
CA TRP A 340 -1.79 16.78 13.71
C TRP A 340 -2.25 17.26 15.10
N VAL A 341 -2.26 16.38 16.11
CA VAL A 341 -2.63 16.77 17.50
C VAL A 341 -1.66 17.81 18.05
N ILE A 342 -0.35 17.64 17.83
CA ILE A 342 0.66 18.59 18.30
C ILE A 342 0.43 19.96 17.65
N HIS A 343 0.26 20.04 16.34
CA HIS A 343 -0.04 21.30 15.63
C HIS A 343 -1.35 21.94 16.09
N ALA A 344 -2.40 21.13 16.29
CA ALA A 344 -3.69 21.61 16.76
C ALA A 344 -3.60 22.15 18.21
N SER A 345 -2.73 21.55 19.05
CA SER A 345 -2.43 22.06 20.39
C SER A 345 -1.64 23.35 20.34
N ASP A 346 -0.57 23.43 19.55
CA ASP A 346 0.25 24.64 19.41
C ASP A 346 -0.57 25.84 18.90
N SER A 347 -1.53 25.58 18.03
CA SER A 347 -2.46 26.61 17.52
C SER A 347 -3.64 26.93 18.48
N GLY A 348 -3.76 26.19 19.59
CA GLY A 348 -4.83 26.37 20.58
C GLY A 348 -6.21 25.86 20.13
N VAL A 349 -6.27 25.03 19.10
CA VAL A 349 -7.49 24.38 18.61
C VAL A 349 -7.87 23.19 19.49
N VAL A 350 -6.86 22.46 19.97
CA VAL A 350 -7.02 21.34 20.90
C VAL A 350 -6.32 21.70 22.21
N ASP A 351 -6.95 21.39 23.36
CA ASP A 351 -6.35 21.59 24.68
C ASP A 351 -5.66 20.29 25.11
N ALA A 352 -4.36 20.18 24.84
CA ALA A 352 -3.52 19.04 25.20
C ALA A 352 -2.08 19.48 25.48
N ASP A 353 -1.42 18.83 26.44
CA ASP A 353 0.01 19.07 26.76
C ASP A 353 0.84 18.05 25.99
N VAL A 354 1.13 18.36 24.72
CA VAL A 354 1.82 17.48 23.77
C VAL A 354 2.90 18.26 23.03
N SER A 355 3.99 17.59 22.65
CA SER A 355 5.09 18.24 21.92
C SER A 355 5.83 17.25 21.01
N PHE A 356 6.49 17.76 19.98
CA PHE A 356 7.45 16.96 19.22
C PHE A 356 8.60 16.51 20.12
N GLY A 357 9.17 15.33 19.82
CA GLY A 357 10.25 14.70 20.59
C GLY A 357 9.79 13.91 21.82
N ASP A 358 8.50 13.75 22.06
CA ASP A 358 7.96 12.98 23.20
C ASP A 358 7.35 11.64 22.75
N PRO A 359 8.08 10.51 22.85
CA PRO A 359 7.60 9.19 22.44
C PRO A 359 6.47 8.65 23.33
N GLU A 360 6.40 9.03 24.62
CA GLU A 360 5.34 8.57 25.53
C GLU A 360 4.00 9.19 25.19
N THR A 361 4.00 10.46 24.81
CA THR A 361 2.81 11.13 24.26
C THR A 361 2.38 10.45 22.96
N ALA A 362 3.31 10.16 22.04
CA ALA A 362 3.02 9.47 20.79
C ALA A 362 2.40 8.09 21.03
N ARG A 363 2.96 7.29 21.94
CA ARG A 363 2.42 6.00 22.40
C ARG A 363 0.98 6.13 22.87
N THR A 364 0.73 7.02 23.81
CA THR A 364 -0.59 7.23 24.41
C THR A 364 -1.65 7.59 23.37
N LEU A 365 -1.31 8.48 22.42
CA LEU A 365 -2.22 8.90 21.35
C LEU A 365 -2.51 7.77 20.35
N ILE A 366 -1.50 7.00 19.94
CA ILE A 366 -1.66 5.85 19.03
C ILE A 366 -2.57 4.81 19.66
N GLU A 367 -2.35 4.45 20.93
CA GLU A 367 -3.20 3.52 21.67
C GLU A 367 -4.65 4.02 21.76
N ALA A 368 -4.86 5.31 22.12
CA ALA A 368 -6.18 5.88 22.23
C ALA A 368 -6.94 5.92 20.90
N ILE A 369 -6.25 6.21 19.80
CA ILE A 369 -6.83 6.19 18.45
C ILE A 369 -7.22 4.75 18.08
N ALA A 370 -6.32 3.79 18.28
CA ALA A 370 -6.52 2.41 17.83
C ALA A 370 -7.58 1.65 18.65
N THR A 371 -7.59 1.81 20.00
CA THR A 371 -8.44 1.00 20.87
C THR A 371 -9.82 1.60 21.12
N GLY A 372 -9.97 2.91 20.96
CA GLY A 372 -11.23 3.60 21.23
C GLY A 372 -11.61 3.60 22.72
N SER A 373 -12.74 4.22 23.02
CA SER A 373 -13.43 4.00 24.30
C SER A 373 -14.37 2.82 24.12
N ASP A 374 -13.90 1.61 24.35
CA ASP A 374 -14.68 0.37 24.15
C ASP A 374 -15.82 0.15 25.16
N GLY A 375 -16.09 1.12 26.01
CA GLY A 375 -17.08 0.98 27.07
C GLY A 375 -16.72 -0.05 28.16
N SER A 376 -15.57 -0.74 28.04
CA SER A 376 -15.09 -1.71 29.02
C SER A 376 -14.42 -1.05 30.23
N GLY A 377 -14.21 0.26 30.19
CA GLY A 377 -13.60 1.04 31.26
C GLY A 377 -12.07 1.01 31.25
N ASN A 378 -11.46 0.47 30.22
CA ASN A 378 -10.01 0.45 29.99
C ASN A 378 -9.62 1.51 28.93
N THR A 379 -10.14 2.73 29.08
CA THR A 379 -9.72 3.87 28.27
C THR A 379 -8.28 4.23 28.61
N VAL A 380 -7.42 4.28 27.62
CA VAL A 380 -6.15 4.98 27.75
C VAL A 380 -6.50 6.42 28.13
N ALA A 381 -6.00 6.87 29.26
CA ALA A 381 -6.29 8.21 29.77
C ALA A 381 -5.57 9.20 28.85
N THR A 382 -6.32 9.82 27.95
CA THR A 382 -5.86 10.94 27.12
C THR A 382 -6.64 12.18 27.54
N GLU A 383 -6.00 13.33 27.49
CA GLU A 383 -6.62 14.63 27.72
C GLU A 383 -7.49 15.07 26.53
N LEU A 384 -7.42 14.34 25.38
CA LEU A 384 -8.18 14.68 24.18
C LEU A 384 -9.68 14.48 24.34
N GLU A 385 -10.44 15.41 23.83
CA GLU A 385 -11.88 15.28 23.72
C GLU A 385 -12.26 14.10 22.80
N PRO A 386 -13.30 13.32 23.11
CA PRO A 386 -13.75 12.21 22.26
C PRO A 386 -13.99 12.60 20.80
N ALA A 387 -14.45 13.82 20.54
CA ALA A 387 -14.70 14.32 19.18
C ALA A 387 -13.41 14.45 18.34
N VAL A 388 -12.27 14.73 18.98
CA VAL A 388 -10.94 14.77 18.33
C VAL A 388 -10.51 13.36 17.97
N LEU A 389 -10.59 12.41 18.90
CA LEU A 389 -10.26 11.01 18.64
C LEU A 389 -11.13 10.39 17.55
N ASP A 390 -12.44 10.68 17.56
CA ASP A 390 -13.35 10.18 16.53
C ASP A 390 -12.99 10.74 15.14
N ALA A 391 -12.62 12.04 15.06
CA ALA A 391 -12.16 12.63 13.80
C ALA A 391 -10.85 12.02 13.33
N LEU A 392 -9.88 11.82 14.21
CA LEU A 392 -8.58 11.20 13.87
C LEU A 392 -8.73 9.75 13.42
N ARG A 393 -9.67 8.97 13.94
CA ARG A 393 -10.00 7.63 13.45
C ARG A 393 -10.52 7.63 12.01
N GLU A 394 -11.19 8.71 11.63
CA GLU A 394 -11.64 8.91 10.25
C GLU A 394 -10.51 9.39 9.31
N GLY A 395 -9.40 9.91 9.85
CA GLY A 395 -8.22 10.40 9.13
C GLY A 395 -7.94 11.88 9.40
N VAL A 396 -6.69 12.30 9.19
CA VAL A 396 -6.26 13.68 9.45
C VAL A 396 -6.97 14.72 8.57
N ASP A 397 -7.38 14.33 7.36
CA ASP A 397 -8.15 15.18 6.44
C ASP A 397 -9.51 15.55 7.08
N VAL A 398 -10.21 14.55 7.62
CA VAL A 398 -11.49 14.75 8.34
C VAL A 398 -11.29 15.55 9.62
N ALA A 399 -10.18 15.31 10.34
CA ALA A 399 -9.87 16.10 11.53
C ALA A 399 -9.58 17.57 11.17
N SER A 400 -8.81 17.80 10.10
CA SER A 400 -8.53 19.14 9.59
C SER A 400 -9.78 19.90 9.18
N GLU A 401 -10.69 19.26 8.42
CA GLU A 401 -11.96 19.86 8.05
C GLU A 401 -12.85 20.17 9.27
N ARG A 402 -12.94 19.23 10.23
CA ARG A 402 -13.83 19.35 11.40
C ARG A 402 -13.38 20.43 12.37
N PHE A 403 -12.08 20.65 12.49
CA PHE A 403 -11.48 21.60 13.43
C PHE A 403 -10.87 22.84 12.77
N ASP A 404 -11.07 23.02 11.45
CA ASP A 404 -10.58 24.16 10.67
C ASP A 404 -9.06 24.36 10.82
N THR A 405 -8.30 23.27 10.57
CA THR A 405 -6.83 23.26 10.56
C THR A 405 -6.31 22.77 9.23
N ASP A 406 -5.07 23.11 8.87
CA ASP A 406 -4.41 22.68 7.62
C ASP A 406 -2.95 22.25 7.93
N ALA A 407 -2.80 21.41 8.95
CA ALA A 407 -1.49 21.12 9.52
C ALA A 407 -0.71 20.03 8.77
N ILE A 408 -1.40 19.01 8.22
CA ILE A 408 -0.76 17.84 7.61
C ILE A 408 -1.19 17.72 6.14
N PRO A 409 -0.25 17.71 5.19
CA PRO A 409 -0.57 17.62 3.77
C PRO A 409 -1.15 16.25 3.39
N THR A 410 -2.28 16.27 2.68
CA THR A 410 -2.96 15.09 2.14
C THR A 410 -3.15 15.20 0.63
N VAL A 411 -3.23 14.06 -0.04
CA VAL A 411 -3.67 13.94 -1.43
C VAL A 411 -4.80 12.93 -1.48
N LYS A 412 -5.97 13.35 -1.94
CA LYS A 412 -7.17 12.51 -1.96
C LYS A 412 -7.43 11.87 -0.59
N SER A 413 -7.42 12.69 0.45
CA SER A 413 -7.64 12.33 1.86
C SER A 413 -6.63 11.35 2.48
N MET A 414 -5.51 11.06 1.81
CA MET A 414 -4.43 10.24 2.36
C MET A 414 -3.20 11.11 2.57
N GLU A 415 -2.61 11.02 3.75
CA GLU A 415 -1.41 11.74 4.16
C GLU A 415 -0.24 11.44 3.22
N LEU A 416 0.60 12.42 2.97
CA LEU A 416 1.83 12.19 2.24
C LEU A 416 2.84 11.45 3.15
N PRO A 417 3.55 10.42 2.65
CA PRO A 417 4.71 9.89 3.34
C PRO A 417 5.87 10.91 3.29
N ALA A 418 6.82 10.78 4.19
CA ALA A 418 7.83 11.79 4.47
C ALA A 418 8.87 12.06 3.35
N TYR A 419 8.56 11.73 2.10
CA TYR A 419 9.29 12.18 0.91
C TYR A 419 8.73 13.53 0.44
N ASP A 420 9.42 14.63 0.77
CA ASP A 420 8.96 15.97 0.43
C ASP A 420 9.03 16.22 -1.10
N PRO A 421 7.90 16.41 -1.78
CA PRO A 421 7.87 16.60 -3.22
C PRO A 421 8.40 17.98 -3.67
N ARG A 422 8.65 18.90 -2.73
CA ARG A 422 9.27 20.19 -3.05
C ARG A 422 10.70 20.03 -3.55
N ALA A 423 11.38 18.93 -3.18
CA ALA A 423 12.73 18.63 -3.64
C ALA A 423 12.78 17.98 -5.04
N ALA A 424 11.65 17.47 -5.56
CA ALA A 424 11.60 16.73 -6.83
C ALA A 424 10.22 16.86 -7.50
N ASP A 425 10.13 17.57 -8.63
CA ASP A 425 8.86 17.81 -9.34
C ASP A 425 8.21 16.53 -9.86
N GLY A 426 9.00 15.52 -10.26
CA GLY A 426 8.49 14.20 -10.63
C GLY A 426 7.78 13.50 -9.48
N MET A 427 8.23 13.72 -8.23
CA MET A 427 7.56 13.20 -7.04
C MET A 427 6.23 13.92 -6.79
N ALA A 428 6.18 15.23 -7.05
CA ALA A 428 4.95 16.02 -7.04
C ALA A 428 3.90 15.44 -8.01
N LEU A 429 4.29 15.17 -9.26
CA LEU A 429 3.43 14.53 -10.25
C LEU A 429 3.00 13.11 -9.83
N ALA A 430 3.92 12.32 -9.24
CA ALA A 430 3.63 10.97 -8.77
C ALA A 430 2.56 10.96 -7.66
N TYR A 431 2.61 11.88 -6.72
CA TYR A 431 1.59 12.04 -5.68
C TYR A 431 0.25 12.50 -6.24
N ALA A 432 0.24 13.57 -7.05
CA ALA A 432 -0.98 14.11 -7.65
C ALA A 432 -1.73 13.06 -8.48
N THR A 433 -1.00 12.22 -9.26
CA THR A 433 -1.59 11.20 -10.15
C THR A 433 -1.77 9.83 -9.52
N SER A 434 -1.44 9.65 -8.24
CA SER A 434 -1.59 8.38 -7.53
C SER A 434 -3.03 7.86 -7.57
N ASP A 435 -3.17 6.56 -7.70
CA ASP A 435 -4.45 5.88 -7.85
C ASP A 435 -5.21 5.62 -6.55
N ARG A 436 -4.56 5.86 -5.38
CA ARG A 436 -5.17 5.59 -4.06
C ARG A 436 -5.03 6.74 -3.04
N GLY A 437 -4.41 7.86 -3.42
CA GLY A 437 -4.09 9.00 -2.54
C GLY A 437 -2.58 9.19 -2.36
N GLY A 438 -2.14 9.88 -1.31
CA GLY A 438 -0.73 10.18 -1.04
C GLY A 438 0.12 8.92 -0.91
N CYS A 439 0.80 8.49 -1.98
CA CYS A 439 1.53 7.21 -1.98
C CYS A 439 2.79 7.24 -2.84
N HIS A 440 3.96 7.08 -2.19
CA HIS A 440 5.26 7.03 -2.86
C HIS A 440 5.51 5.71 -3.64
N ARG A 441 4.79 4.63 -3.34
CA ARG A 441 5.03 3.31 -3.97
C ARG A 441 4.54 3.21 -5.42
N ARG A 442 3.72 4.16 -5.91
CA ARG A 442 3.22 4.14 -7.30
C ARG A 442 4.28 4.55 -8.32
N ALA A 443 5.12 5.50 -7.93
CA ALA A 443 6.35 5.92 -8.61
C ALA A 443 7.23 6.61 -7.57
N ARG A 444 8.55 6.48 -7.69
CA ARG A 444 9.55 7.12 -6.81
C ARG A 444 10.62 7.82 -7.63
N PRO A 445 10.25 8.79 -8.47
CA PRO A 445 11.20 9.45 -9.34
C PRO A 445 12.30 10.20 -8.59
N ILE A 446 12.08 10.58 -7.33
CA ILE A 446 13.07 11.25 -6.47
C ILE A 446 14.40 10.49 -6.37
N GLU A 447 14.38 9.16 -6.42
CA GLU A 447 15.58 8.32 -6.33
C GLU A 447 16.53 8.51 -7.53
N GLU A 448 16.03 8.95 -8.68
CA GLU A 448 16.80 9.18 -9.89
C GLU A 448 16.86 10.67 -10.27
N GLU A 449 15.76 11.41 -10.10
CA GLU A 449 15.61 12.81 -10.52
C GLU A 449 16.64 13.72 -9.87
N ILE A 450 16.96 13.51 -8.59
CA ILE A 450 17.91 14.35 -7.85
C ILE A 450 19.34 14.29 -8.47
N PHE A 451 19.67 13.17 -9.11
CA PHE A 451 20.97 12.97 -9.73
C PHE A 451 21.00 13.25 -11.24
N ALA A 452 19.84 13.55 -11.84
CA ALA A 452 19.68 13.72 -13.27
C ALA A 452 19.14 15.11 -13.62
N ALA A 453 19.56 15.66 -14.74
CA ALA A 453 18.99 16.91 -15.26
C ALA A 453 17.73 16.60 -16.11
N TRP A 454 16.67 16.14 -15.47
CA TRP A 454 15.41 15.81 -16.14
C TRP A 454 14.63 17.08 -16.53
N ASP A 455 14.08 17.07 -17.73
CA ASP A 455 13.05 18.03 -18.13
C ASP A 455 11.64 17.52 -17.77
N ALA A 456 10.60 18.25 -18.14
CA ALA A 456 9.21 17.89 -17.83
C ALA A 456 8.79 16.57 -18.53
N ASP A 457 9.26 16.34 -19.76
CA ASP A 457 8.93 15.14 -20.54
C ASP A 457 9.61 13.90 -19.92
N ASP A 458 10.84 14.03 -19.41
CA ASP A 458 11.55 12.97 -18.69
C ASP A 458 10.80 12.57 -17.42
N ARG A 459 10.36 13.55 -16.61
CA ARG A 459 9.58 13.32 -15.37
C ARG A 459 8.26 12.61 -15.66
N VAL A 460 7.51 13.09 -16.63
CA VAL A 460 6.24 12.47 -17.06
C VAL A 460 6.47 11.03 -17.53
N SER A 461 7.49 10.81 -18.36
CA SER A 461 7.84 9.48 -18.86
C SER A 461 8.23 8.51 -17.75
N ALA A 462 9.02 8.97 -16.77
CA ALA A 462 9.43 8.18 -15.62
C ALA A 462 8.21 7.78 -14.77
N VAL A 463 7.33 8.72 -14.43
CA VAL A 463 6.12 8.45 -13.65
C VAL A 463 5.18 7.48 -14.37
N VAL A 464 4.90 7.70 -15.65
CA VAL A 464 4.05 6.81 -16.47
C VAL A 464 4.63 5.40 -16.51
N THR A 465 5.94 5.27 -16.77
CA THR A 465 6.63 3.98 -16.85
C THR A 465 6.61 3.24 -15.53
N ALA A 466 6.89 3.93 -14.42
CA ALA A 466 6.86 3.32 -13.09
C ALA A 466 5.45 2.81 -12.73
N GLN A 467 4.41 3.60 -12.97
CA GLN A 467 3.02 3.23 -12.70
C GLN A 467 2.57 2.00 -13.51
N ASP A 468 2.94 1.93 -14.79
CA ASP A 468 2.64 0.77 -15.64
C ASP A 468 3.40 -0.47 -15.19
N THR A 469 4.70 -0.34 -14.93
CA THR A 469 5.56 -1.43 -14.45
C THR A 469 5.04 -1.98 -13.12
N ARG A 470 4.75 -1.11 -12.17
CA ARG A 470 4.20 -1.53 -10.86
C ARG A 470 2.84 -2.18 -10.99
N SER A 471 1.98 -1.69 -11.87
CA SER A 471 0.66 -2.30 -12.09
C SER A 471 0.75 -3.75 -12.55
N ILE A 472 1.74 -4.10 -13.40
CA ILE A 472 1.93 -5.50 -13.81
C ILE A 472 2.66 -6.32 -12.74
N LEU A 473 3.70 -5.80 -12.10
CA LEU A 473 4.39 -6.48 -11.00
C LEU A 473 3.41 -6.84 -9.87
N TRP A 474 2.57 -5.92 -9.48
CA TRP A 474 1.54 -6.14 -8.47
C TRP A 474 0.39 -7.04 -8.92
N SER A 475 0.17 -7.17 -10.22
CA SER A 475 -0.76 -8.18 -10.75
C SER A 475 -0.15 -9.57 -10.79
N LEU A 476 1.17 -9.68 -10.82
CA LEU A 476 1.93 -10.91 -10.63
C LEU A 476 2.19 -11.21 -9.15
N VAL A 477 1.95 -10.24 -8.26
CA VAL A 477 2.32 -10.20 -6.83
C VAL A 477 3.81 -10.45 -6.61
N ALA A 478 4.63 -9.82 -7.45
CA ALA A 478 6.08 -9.83 -7.34
C ALA A 478 6.56 -8.95 -6.17
N ASP A 479 7.71 -9.29 -5.63
CA ASP A 479 8.45 -8.39 -4.75
C ASP A 479 8.75 -7.05 -5.44
N ASP A 480 8.72 -5.94 -4.72
CA ASP A 480 8.87 -4.62 -5.32
C ASP A 480 10.28 -4.40 -5.88
N PHE A 481 11.31 -4.77 -5.12
CA PHE A 481 12.71 -4.52 -5.48
C PHE A 481 13.25 -5.59 -6.43
N ALA A 482 13.17 -6.86 -6.03
CA ALA A 482 13.57 -7.97 -6.89
C ALA A 482 12.74 -8.02 -8.19
N GLY A 483 11.46 -7.68 -8.10
CA GLY A 483 10.55 -7.61 -9.24
C GLY A 483 10.94 -6.54 -10.25
N GLU A 484 11.30 -5.32 -9.83
CA GLU A 484 11.72 -4.24 -10.73
C GLU A 484 13.05 -4.58 -11.42
N THR A 485 14.02 -5.07 -10.64
CA THR A 485 15.32 -5.51 -11.21
C THR A 485 15.14 -6.65 -12.19
N MET A 486 14.39 -7.69 -11.82
CA MET A 486 14.06 -8.82 -12.70
C MET A 486 13.32 -8.37 -13.96
N TRP A 487 12.40 -7.41 -13.83
CA TRP A 487 11.54 -6.99 -14.92
C TRP A 487 12.29 -6.37 -16.08
N ARG A 488 13.30 -5.62 -15.81
CA ARG A 488 14.17 -5.02 -16.83
C ARG A 488 14.80 -6.08 -17.74
N ASP A 489 15.11 -7.25 -17.17
CA ASP A 489 15.91 -8.27 -17.85
C ASP A 489 15.11 -9.45 -18.38
N CYS A 490 14.02 -9.86 -17.72
CA CYS A 490 13.46 -11.19 -17.96
C CYS A 490 11.98 -11.41 -17.68
N GLY A 491 11.20 -10.41 -17.39
CA GLY A 491 9.77 -10.59 -17.08
C GLY A 491 9.02 -11.42 -18.11
N ALA A 492 9.38 -11.26 -19.40
CA ALA A 492 8.83 -12.06 -20.48
C ALA A 492 9.22 -13.55 -20.41
N ALA A 493 10.40 -13.90 -19.89
CA ALA A 493 10.83 -15.30 -19.75
C ALA A 493 9.99 -16.04 -18.70
N PHE A 494 9.72 -15.43 -17.55
CA PHE A 494 8.84 -16.00 -16.52
C PHE A 494 7.43 -16.24 -17.05
N THR A 495 6.87 -15.26 -17.76
CA THR A 495 5.51 -15.38 -18.30
C THR A 495 5.44 -16.40 -19.44
N ALA A 496 6.49 -16.53 -20.27
CA ALA A 496 6.59 -17.56 -21.30
C ALA A 496 6.69 -18.97 -20.68
N ALA A 497 7.55 -19.18 -19.68
CA ALA A 497 7.68 -20.45 -18.98
C ALA A 497 6.39 -20.84 -18.24
N ALA A 498 5.65 -19.87 -17.70
CA ALA A 498 4.34 -20.11 -17.11
C ALA A 498 3.27 -20.48 -18.16
N ALA A 499 3.35 -19.96 -19.38
CA ALA A 499 2.38 -20.23 -20.44
C ALA A 499 2.37 -21.72 -20.85
N GLU A 500 3.47 -22.45 -20.69
CA GLU A 500 3.53 -23.88 -20.94
C GLU A 500 2.77 -24.72 -19.91
N THR A 501 2.56 -24.19 -18.71
CA THR A 501 1.87 -24.89 -17.61
C THR A 501 0.48 -24.35 -17.29
N THR A 502 0.18 -23.16 -17.79
CA THR A 502 -1.11 -22.50 -17.59
C THR A 502 -1.78 -22.35 -18.95
N ASP A 503 -3.04 -22.74 -19.10
CA ASP A 503 -3.85 -22.46 -20.29
C ASP A 503 -4.04 -20.96 -20.61
N VAL A 504 -3.20 -20.09 -20.04
CA VAL A 504 -3.21 -18.65 -20.26
C VAL A 504 -2.03 -18.33 -21.16
N PRO A 505 -2.23 -17.99 -22.44
CA PRO A 505 -1.19 -17.34 -23.23
C PRO A 505 -0.89 -16.03 -22.55
N LEU A 506 0.14 -16.04 -21.74
CA LEU A 506 0.63 -14.90 -21.01
C LEU A 506 1.41 -14.01 -21.97
N LEU A 507 1.44 -12.80 -21.62
CA LEU A 507 2.18 -11.70 -22.14
C LEU A 507 3.65 -12.15 -22.38
N VAL A 508 4.01 -12.39 -23.61
CA VAL A 508 5.31 -13.02 -23.95
C VAL A 508 6.37 -12.00 -24.38
N THR A 509 5.99 -10.73 -24.46
CA THR A 509 6.91 -9.64 -24.82
C THR A 509 6.86 -8.53 -23.79
N ALA A 510 7.92 -7.74 -23.70
CA ALA A 510 7.95 -6.55 -22.83
C ALA A 510 6.83 -5.55 -23.17
N ASP A 511 6.48 -5.42 -24.45
CA ASP A 511 5.38 -4.55 -24.89
C ASP A 511 4.01 -5.07 -24.45
N ASP A 512 3.78 -6.38 -24.45
CA ASP A 512 2.55 -6.96 -23.91
C ASP A 512 2.40 -6.69 -22.42
N LEU A 513 3.50 -6.80 -21.69
CA LEU A 513 3.54 -6.56 -20.25
C LEU A 513 3.26 -5.09 -19.92
N ARG A 514 3.95 -4.16 -20.58
CA ARG A 514 3.72 -2.72 -20.42
C ARG A 514 2.27 -2.36 -20.76
N ARG A 515 1.74 -2.84 -21.88
CA ARG A 515 0.34 -2.62 -22.27
C ARG A 515 -0.66 -3.21 -21.27
N CYS A 516 -0.31 -4.30 -20.61
CA CYS A 516 -1.13 -4.88 -19.55
C CYS A 516 -1.12 -3.98 -18.31
N GLY A 517 0.03 -3.45 -17.91
CA GLY A 517 0.17 -2.49 -16.81
C GLY A 517 -0.66 -1.22 -17.07
N GLU A 518 -0.51 -0.62 -18.25
CA GLU A 518 -1.31 0.53 -18.68
C GLU A 518 -2.82 0.24 -18.64
N ARG A 519 -3.24 -0.95 -19.09
CA ARG A 519 -4.65 -1.39 -19.02
C ARG A 519 -5.16 -1.43 -17.59
N ILE A 520 -4.37 -1.98 -16.67
CA ILE A 520 -4.74 -2.11 -15.26
C ILE A 520 -4.80 -0.73 -14.60
N TRP A 521 -3.80 0.12 -14.86
CA TRP A 521 -3.79 1.50 -14.38
C TRP A 521 -5.02 2.28 -14.87
N THR A 522 -5.35 2.16 -16.15
CA THR A 522 -6.54 2.80 -16.74
C THR A 522 -7.84 2.22 -16.17
N LEU A 523 -7.92 0.91 -15.87
CA LEU A 523 -9.09 0.33 -15.19
C LEU A 523 -9.29 0.94 -13.81
N VAL A 524 -8.22 1.09 -13.05
CA VAL A 524 -8.27 1.73 -11.72
C VAL A 524 -8.68 3.20 -11.83
N ARG A 525 -8.14 3.92 -12.81
CA ARG A 525 -8.59 5.31 -13.08
C ARG A 525 -10.08 5.38 -13.41
N LEU A 526 -10.62 4.44 -14.20
CA LEU A 526 -12.06 4.38 -14.47
C LEU A 526 -12.88 4.15 -13.20
N PHE A 527 -12.39 3.32 -12.27
CA PHE A 527 -13.04 3.15 -10.97
C PHE A 527 -13.09 4.48 -10.22
N ASN A 528 -11.97 5.17 -10.09
CA ASN A 528 -11.87 6.43 -9.36
C ASN A 528 -12.68 7.55 -10.03
N VAL A 529 -12.69 7.63 -11.36
CA VAL A 529 -13.54 8.58 -12.11
C VAL A 529 -15.03 8.30 -11.87
N ARG A 530 -15.42 7.02 -11.78
CA ARG A 530 -16.79 6.64 -11.41
C ARG A 530 -17.15 7.11 -10.00
N GLU A 531 -16.19 7.09 -9.06
CA GLU A 531 -16.36 7.62 -7.70
C GLU A 531 -16.32 9.16 -7.64
N GLY A 532 -15.97 9.83 -8.73
CA GLY A 532 -16.06 11.29 -8.85
C GLY A 532 -14.73 12.01 -9.05
N ILE A 533 -13.60 11.29 -9.05
CA ILE A 533 -12.26 11.88 -9.20
C ILE A 533 -12.04 12.42 -10.61
N GLY A 534 -11.51 13.62 -10.69
CA GLY A 534 -11.12 14.31 -11.93
C GLY A 534 -9.76 14.99 -11.80
N ARG A 535 -9.52 15.98 -12.70
CA ARG A 535 -8.32 16.82 -12.66
C ARG A 535 -8.23 17.65 -11.38
N ASP A 536 -9.37 18.14 -10.90
CA ASP A 536 -9.43 19.01 -9.71
C ASP A 536 -9.00 18.26 -8.42
N ASP A 537 -8.95 16.93 -8.47
CA ASP A 537 -8.46 16.08 -7.37
C ASP A 537 -7.01 15.62 -7.56
N ASP A 538 -6.44 15.80 -8.77
CA ASP A 538 -5.03 15.49 -9.07
C ASP A 538 -4.15 16.71 -8.74
N VAL A 539 -4.24 17.18 -7.49
CA VAL A 539 -3.60 18.40 -6.97
C VAL A 539 -2.78 18.09 -5.73
N LEU A 540 -1.90 19.00 -5.36
CA LEU A 540 -1.17 18.98 -4.10
C LEU A 540 -1.65 20.10 -3.18
N PRO A 541 -1.52 19.95 -1.84
CA PRO A 541 -1.84 21.01 -0.88
C PRO A 541 -1.05 22.30 -1.13
N GLU A 542 -1.71 23.45 -0.93
CA GLU A 542 -1.12 24.79 -1.16
C GLU A 542 0.16 25.01 -0.33
N ALA A 543 0.24 24.43 0.87
CA ALA A 543 1.42 24.51 1.74
C ALA A 543 2.71 24.03 1.04
N LEU A 544 2.63 23.09 0.08
CA LEU A 544 3.79 22.63 -0.69
C LEU A 544 4.23 23.62 -1.78
N SER A 545 3.49 24.68 -2.02
CA SER A 545 3.90 25.80 -2.89
C SER A 545 4.79 26.82 -2.17
N GLU A 546 4.88 26.73 -0.84
CA GLU A 546 5.82 27.51 -0.05
C GLU A 546 7.24 26.90 -0.12
N PRO A 547 8.27 27.73 -0.23
CA PRO A 547 9.63 27.21 -0.36
C PRO A 547 10.12 26.56 0.93
N ILE A 548 10.94 25.51 0.80
CA ILE A 548 11.72 24.96 1.92
C ILE A 548 12.64 26.06 2.46
N GLU A 549 12.64 26.28 3.79
CA GLU A 549 13.34 27.40 4.39
C GLU A 549 14.85 27.18 4.44
N ASP A 550 15.31 25.96 4.73
CA ASP A 550 16.73 25.65 4.97
C ASP A 550 17.14 24.28 4.37
N GLY A 551 18.43 23.92 4.58
CA GLY A 551 18.99 22.65 4.14
C GLY A 551 19.34 22.58 2.65
N PRO A 552 19.68 21.38 2.15
CA PRO A 552 20.13 21.17 0.77
C PRO A 552 19.12 21.57 -0.31
N ALA A 553 17.83 21.45 -0.03
CA ALA A 553 16.73 21.81 -0.93
C ALA A 553 16.15 23.21 -0.63
N ALA A 554 16.85 24.07 0.13
CA ALA A 554 16.38 25.40 0.47
C ALA A 554 15.99 26.23 -0.76
N GLY A 555 14.80 26.84 -0.73
CA GLY A 555 14.23 27.61 -1.82
C GLY A 555 13.42 26.79 -2.84
N SER A 556 13.47 25.45 -2.76
CA SER A 556 12.68 24.56 -3.60
C SER A 556 11.21 24.56 -3.13
N ARG A 557 10.30 24.45 -4.10
CA ARG A 557 8.85 24.40 -3.87
C ARG A 557 8.17 23.68 -5.03
N VAL A 558 6.97 23.19 -4.80
CA VAL A 558 6.11 22.77 -5.92
C VAL A 558 5.55 24.02 -6.60
N ASP A 559 5.94 24.26 -7.86
CA ASP A 559 5.38 25.34 -8.63
C ASP A 559 4.06 24.91 -9.30
N PRO A 560 2.91 25.55 -8.96
CA PRO A 560 1.61 25.11 -9.46
C PRO A 560 1.48 25.16 -11.00
N GLU A 561 2.14 26.12 -11.68
CA GLU A 561 2.10 26.20 -13.15
C GLU A 561 2.89 25.04 -13.77
N THR A 562 4.05 24.72 -13.20
CA THR A 562 4.87 23.58 -13.65
C THR A 562 4.13 22.24 -13.44
N LEU A 563 3.46 22.06 -12.29
CA LEU A 563 2.67 20.86 -12.03
C LEU A 563 1.49 20.73 -13.00
N ASP A 564 0.80 21.84 -13.31
CA ASP A 564 -0.33 21.86 -14.24
C ASP A 564 0.10 21.50 -15.67
N ASP A 565 1.24 22.01 -16.13
CA ASP A 565 1.85 21.68 -17.42
C ASP A 565 2.25 20.19 -17.49
N MET A 566 2.84 19.64 -16.40
CA MET A 566 3.17 18.22 -16.31
C MET A 566 1.90 17.34 -16.29
N LEU A 567 0.82 17.77 -15.64
CA LEU A 567 -0.46 17.06 -15.66
C LEU A 567 -1.06 17.02 -17.07
N ASP A 568 -1.00 18.12 -17.83
CA ASP A 568 -1.44 18.15 -19.24
C ASP A 568 -0.64 17.12 -20.07
N ALA A 569 0.69 17.11 -19.92
CA ALA A 569 1.57 16.15 -20.60
C ALA A 569 1.31 14.71 -20.16
N TYR A 570 1.06 14.48 -18.88
CA TYR A 570 0.73 13.16 -18.33
C TYR A 570 -0.59 12.63 -18.91
N TYR A 571 -1.65 13.44 -18.94
CA TYR A 571 -2.93 13.03 -19.54
C TYR A 571 -2.82 12.78 -21.04
N ASP A 572 -2.06 13.59 -21.76
CA ASP A 572 -1.78 13.34 -23.18
C ASP A 572 -1.03 12.02 -23.38
N ALA A 573 -0.02 11.71 -22.56
CA ALA A 573 0.73 10.45 -22.58
C ALA A 573 -0.16 9.22 -22.27
N ARG A 574 -1.12 9.37 -21.35
CA ARG A 574 -2.10 8.34 -21.00
C ARG A 574 -3.23 8.20 -22.04
N GLY A 575 -3.41 9.17 -22.93
CA GLY A 575 -4.56 9.23 -23.84
C GLY A 575 -5.86 9.52 -23.09
N TRP A 576 -5.78 10.36 -22.05
CA TRP A 576 -6.91 10.84 -21.26
C TRP A 576 -7.30 12.25 -21.69
N SER A 577 -8.50 12.69 -21.33
CA SER A 577 -8.93 14.08 -21.55
C SER A 577 -8.20 15.04 -20.59
N ARG A 578 -8.37 16.34 -20.80
CA ARG A 578 -7.83 17.36 -19.89
C ARG A 578 -8.44 17.31 -18.47
N GLU A 579 -9.62 16.73 -18.36
CA GLU A 579 -10.29 16.48 -17.07
C GLU A 579 -9.79 15.19 -16.39
N GLY A 580 -8.74 14.54 -16.93
CA GLY A 580 -8.18 13.32 -16.40
C GLY A 580 -9.05 12.07 -16.62
N VAL A 581 -9.98 12.10 -17.59
CA VAL A 581 -10.91 11.00 -17.89
C VAL A 581 -10.38 10.19 -19.08
N PRO A 582 -10.27 8.83 -18.98
CA PRO A 582 -9.88 8.00 -20.12
C PRO A 582 -10.78 8.19 -21.33
N THR A 583 -10.17 8.37 -22.53
CA THR A 583 -10.93 8.57 -23.76
C THR A 583 -11.46 7.26 -24.35
N ALA A 584 -12.49 7.36 -25.18
CA ALA A 584 -13.04 6.21 -25.90
C ALA A 584 -11.98 5.49 -26.73
N GLU A 585 -11.06 6.23 -27.37
CA GLU A 585 -9.95 5.66 -28.17
C GLU A 585 -8.99 4.85 -27.28
N THR A 586 -8.62 5.38 -26.11
CA THR A 586 -7.77 4.66 -25.15
C THR A 586 -8.43 3.38 -24.66
N LEU A 587 -9.74 3.41 -24.35
CA LEU A 587 -10.47 2.22 -23.94
C LEU A 587 -10.54 1.16 -25.05
N ASP A 588 -10.70 1.57 -26.31
CA ASP A 588 -10.65 0.62 -27.45
C ASP A 588 -9.26 0.01 -27.61
N ARG A 589 -8.21 0.84 -27.57
CA ARG A 589 -6.81 0.41 -27.67
C ARG A 589 -6.41 -0.59 -26.56
N LEU A 590 -6.94 -0.38 -25.34
CA LEU A 590 -6.63 -1.20 -24.16
C LEU A 590 -7.62 -2.36 -23.95
N ASP A 591 -8.53 -2.64 -24.88
CA ASP A 591 -9.57 -3.66 -24.73
C ASP A 591 -10.50 -3.44 -23.52
N LEU A 592 -10.74 -2.20 -23.13
CA LEU A 592 -11.63 -1.80 -22.04
C LEU A 592 -12.99 -1.26 -22.54
N ALA A 593 -13.25 -1.28 -23.84
CA ALA A 593 -14.49 -0.74 -24.45
C ALA A 593 -15.79 -1.27 -23.81
N ALA A 594 -15.78 -2.53 -23.34
CA ALA A 594 -16.94 -3.14 -22.69
C ALA A 594 -17.25 -2.52 -21.30
N LEU A 595 -16.38 -1.66 -20.78
CA LEU A 595 -16.58 -0.92 -19.53
C LEU A 595 -17.18 0.48 -19.76
N ARG A 596 -17.41 0.85 -21.02
CA ARG A 596 -18.19 2.04 -21.37
C ARG A 596 -19.64 1.83 -21.00
N GLY A 597 -20.24 2.81 -20.39
CA GLY A 597 -21.67 2.81 -20.09
C GLY A 597 -21.96 2.75 -18.59
N GLY A 598 -23.21 2.93 -18.23
CA GLY A 598 -23.64 3.09 -16.85
C GLY A 598 -23.17 4.43 -16.27
N GLU A 599 -22.68 4.37 -15.05
CA GLU A 599 -22.30 5.54 -14.26
C GLU A 599 -20.84 6.02 -14.47
N THR A 600 -20.08 5.33 -15.34
CA THR A 600 -18.68 5.68 -15.58
C THR A 600 -18.58 6.76 -16.66
N PRO A 601 -18.15 7.98 -16.34
CA PRO A 601 -17.86 9.00 -17.34
C PRO A 601 -16.76 8.52 -18.29
N VAL A 602 -16.99 8.69 -19.60
CA VAL A 602 -15.99 8.45 -20.64
C VAL A 602 -16.05 9.65 -21.56
N ASP A 603 -14.93 10.30 -21.85
CA ASP A 603 -14.94 11.41 -22.79
C ASP A 603 -15.19 10.90 -24.21
N ALA A 604 -16.25 11.42 -24.83
CA ALA A 604 -16.65 11.10 -26.21
C ALA A 604 -15.81 11.82 -27.26
N ARG A 605 -14.90 12.73 -26.86
CA ARG A 605 -14.16 13.60 -27.80
C ARG A 605 -12.88 12.94 -28.30
N SER A 606 -13.01 12.23 -29.41
CA SER A 606 -11.92 12.04 -30.37
C SER A 606 -12.17 12.89 -31.62
N GLU A 607 -12.58 14.14 -31.49
CA GLU A 607 -12.73 15.02 -32.64
C GLU A 607 -11.56 16.02 -32.73
N GLY A 608 -10.61 15.68 -33.63
CA GLY A 608 -9.87 16.66 -34.39
C GLY A 608 -8.69 17.36 -33.72
N ARG A 609 -7.58 16.66 -33.44
CA ARG A 609 -6.25 17.28 -33.49
C ARG A 609 -5.59 16.99 -34.84
N THR A 610 -5.83 17.86 -35.80
CA THR A 610 -4.92 18.03 -36.93
C THR A 610 -3.60 18.56 -36.37
N ARG A 611 -2.55 17.73 -36.43
CA ARG A 611 -1.18 18.17 -36.18
C ARG A 611 -0.89 19.42 -37.01
N ARG A 612 -0.55 20.50 -36.35
CA ARG A 612 0.12 21.65 -36.99
C ARG A 612 1.56 21.68 -36.58
#